data_c826dc0300f0f1204b4bc1ef5a47452e
#
_entry.id   c826dc0300f0f1204b4bc1ef5a47452e
#
_cell.length_a   1.000
_cell.length_b   1.000
_cell.length_c   1.000
_cell.angle_alpha   90.00
_cell.angle_beta   90.00
_cell.angle_gamma   90.00
#
_symmetry.space_group_name_H-M   'P 1'
#
loop_
_entity.id
_entity.type
_entity.pdbx_description
1 polymer ?
#
loop_
_entity_poly.entity_id
_entity_poly.type
_entity_poly.pdbx_seq_one_letter_code
_entity_poly.pdbx_strand_id
1 'polypeptide(L)'
;MTTKKLSKSKKINKKLWSIHNWVGLYAGVVIAVLSVTGVLALFKVEIDEALNSKYYEIDTPPVGQTSYNPDFNKVVDSLKTVYGASNFGGVVPSLDTSRNWRVFFAVTDGIPIINTHYYEIFVNPYTAEVV
;
A
#
# COMPACT_ATOMS: atom_id res chain seq x y z
N MET A 1 43.59 -46.54 -22.54
CA MET A 1 42.98 -45.28 -23.06
C MET A 1 41.84 -44.70 -22.19
N THR A 2 41.71 -44.97 -20.90
CA THR A 2 40.58 -44.65 -20.03
C THR A 2 40.77 -43.43 -19.11
N THR A 3 41.99 -42.98 -18.88
CA THR A 3 42.31 -41.92 -17.90
C THR A 3 41.94 -40.50 -18.33
N LYS A 4 41.91 -40.23 -19.64
CA LYS A 4 41.63 -38.87 -20.17
C LYS A 4 40.14 -38.47 -20.10
N LYS A 5 39.23 -39.44 -20.14
CA LYS A 5 37.79 -39.26 -20.10
C LYS A 5 37.28 -38.92 -18.69
N LEU A 6 37.86 -39.51 -17.67
CA LEU A 6 37.56 -39.25 -16.25
C LEU A 6 38.00 -37.84 -15.79
N SER A 7 39.11 -37.32 -16.30
CA SER A 7 39.59 -35.96 -16.00
C SER A 7 38.70 -34.88 -16.57
N LYS A 8 38.13 -35.08 -17.77
CA LYS A 8 37.24 -34.12 -18.43
C LYS A 8 35.88 -34.05 -17.72
N SER A 9 35.33 -35.17 -17.29
CA SER A 9 34.08 -35.23 -16.51
C SER A 9 34.21 -34.51 -15.16
N LYS A 10 35.28 -34.69 -14.40
CA LYS A 10 35.53 -34.01 -13.13
C LYS A 10 35.62 -32.47 -13.29
N LYS A 11 36.23 -31.98 -14.38
CA LYS A 11 36.32 -30.55 -14.68
C LYS A 11 34.95 -29.95 -15.02
N ILE A 12 34.13 -30.66 -15.79
CA ILE A 12 32.76 -30.23 -16.14
C ILE A 12 31.90 -30.15 -14.89
N ASN A 13 31.91 -31.16 -14.04
CA ASN A 13 31.15 -31.17 -12.79
C ASN A 13 31.55 -30.03 -11.85
N LYS A 14 32.83 -29.71 -11.73
CA LYS A 14 33.29 -28.57 -10.91
C LYS A 14 32.81 -27.23 -11.47
N LYS A 15 32.79 -27.07 -12.81
CA LYS A 15 32.30 -25.86 -13.45
C LYS A 15 30.78 -25.71 -13.28
N LEU A 16 30.02 -26.78 -13.46
CA LEU A 16 28.57 -26.80 -13.23
C LEU A 16 28.24 -26.49 -11.79
N TRP A 17 28.94 -27.04 -10.84
CA TRP A 17 28.77 -26.77 -9.42
C TRP A 17 29.06 -25.32 -9.07
N SER A 18 30.10 -24.71 -9.64
CA SER A 18 30.43 -23.31 -9.46
C SER A 18 29.33 -22.41 -10.03
N ILE A 19 28.82 -22.71 -11.24
CA ILE A 19 27.69 -21.96 -11.84
C ILE A 19 26.46 -22.08 -10.98
N HIS A 20 26.11 -23.27 -10.53
CA HIS A 20 24.97 -23.51 -9.67
C HIS A 20 25.03 -22.66 -8.37
N ASN A 21 26.20 -22.63 -7.73
CA ASN A 21 26.38 -21.83 -6.51
C ASN A 21 26.23 -20.33 -6.74
N TRP A 22 26.79 -19.81 -7.85
CA TRP A 22 26.63 -18.38 -8.16
C TRP A 22 25.19 -18.03 -8.50
N VAL A 23 24.53 -18.84 -9.32
CA VAL A 23 23.10 -18.64 -9.66
C VAL A 23 22.24 -18.74 -8.39
N GLY A 24 22.51 -19.73 -7.53
CA GLY A 24 21.80 -19.87 -6.26
C GLY A 24 22.00 -18.68 -5.32
N LEU A 25 23.23 -18.15 -5.26
CA LEU A 25 23.51 -16.96 -4.44
C LEU A 25 22.73 -15.73 -4.94
N TYR A 26 22.78 -15.44 -6.25
CA TYR A 26 22.02 -14.32 -6.81
C TYR A 26 20.51 -14.50 -6.65
N ALA A 27 20.00 -15.69 -6.95
CA ALA A 27 18.58 -15.99 -6.76
C ALA A 27 18.17 -15.84 -5.29
N GLY A 28 19.00 -16.29 -4.36
CA GLY A 28 18.78 -16.15 -2.93
C GLY A 28 18.68 -14.68 -2.47
N VAL A 29 19.59 -13.83 -2.98
CA VAL A 29 19.54 -12.39 -2.68
C VAL A 29 18.26 -11.76 -3.22
N VAL A 30 17.87 -12.05 -4.47
CA VAL A 30 16.63 -11.52 -5.06
C VAL A 30 15.41 -11.96 -4.25
N ILE A 31 15.33 -13.25 -3.90
CA ILE A 31 14.22 -13.78 -3.09
C ILE A 31 14.18 -13.11 -1.72
N ALA A 32 15.33 -12.89 -1.08
CA ALA A 32 15.38 -12.21 0.21
C ALA A 32 14.84 -10.77 0.12
N VAL A 33 15.25 -10.01 -0.90
CA VAL A 33 14.75 -8.64 -1.13
C VAL A 33 13.24 -8.66 -1.37
N LEU A 34 12.75 -9.54 -2.25
CA LEU A 34 11.31 -9.66 -2.53
C LEU A 34 10.51 -10.07 -1.28
N SER A 35 11.06 -10.93 -0.44
CA SER A 35 10.41 -11.34 0.81
C SER A 35 10.27 -10.17 1.78
N VAL A 36 11.34 -9.39 1.97
CA VAL A 36 11.31 -8.21 2.85
C VAL A 36 10.33 -7.16 2.33
N THR A 37 10.38 -6.85 1.03
CA THR A 37 9.46 -5.87 0.43
C THR A 37 8.01 -6.36 0.46
N GLY A 38 7.77 -7.66 0.27
CA GLY A 38 6.45 -8.26 0.39
C GLY A 38 5.88 -8.13 1.81
N VAL A 39 6.69 -8.38 2.84
CA VAL A 39 6.28 -8.17 4.24
C VAL A 39 5.93 -6.70 4.50
N LEU A 40 6.80 -5.76 4.06
CA LEU A 40 6.52 -4.33 4.21
C LEU A 40 5.23 -3.90 3.50
N ALA A 41 4.94 -4.48 2.34
CA ALA A 41 3.71 -4.20 1.60
C ALA A 41 2.46 -4.71 2.32
N LEU A 42 2.54 -5.86 3.02
CA LEU A 42 1.43 -6.37 3.82
C LEU A 42 1.09 -5.46 5.00
N PHE A 43 2.09 -4.89 5.64
CA PHE A 43 1.93 -3.99 6.80
C PHE A 43 1.93 -2.51 6.42
N LYS A 44 1.65 -2.19 5.15
CA LYS A 44 1.67 -0.79 4.67
C LYS A 44 0.76 0.10 5.49
N VAL A 45 -0.47 -0.34 5.77
CA VAL A 45 -1.47 0.46 6.48
C VAL A 45 -1.05 0.69 7.93
N GLU A 46 -0.59 -0.35 8.61
CA GLU A 46 -0.14 -0.27 9.99
C GLU A 46 1.10 0.62 10.15
N ILE A 47 2.02 0.52 9.18
CA ILE A 47 3.22 1.37 9.15
C ILE A 47 2.83 2.84 8.90
N ASP A 48 1.95 3.08 7.93
CA ASP A 48 1.48 4.43 7.63
C ASP A 48 0.74 5.04 8.81
N GLU A 49 -0.13 4.29 9.48
CA GLU A 49 -0.83 4.71 10.67
C GLU A 49 0.15 5.05 11.82
N ALA A 50 1.16 4.21 12.04
CA ALA A 50 2.17 4.45 13.08
C ALA A 50 3.00 5.72 12.82
N LEU A 51 3.25 6.05 11.55
CA LEU A 51 4.02 7.23 11.15
C LEU A 51 3.17 8.50 11.08
N ASN A 52 1.88 8.36 10.81
CA ASN A 52 0.96 9.45 10.48
C ASN A 52 -0.32 9.41 11.34
N SER A 53 -0.23 8.95 12.60
CA SER A 53 -1.37 8.74 13.50
C SER A 53 -2.33 9.94 13.58
N LYS A 54 -1.79 11.17 13.50
CA LYS A 54 -2.57 12.42 13.52
C LYS A 54 -3.63 12.54 12.42
N TYR A 55 -3.48 11.84 11.29
CA TYR A 55 -4.48 11.85 10.23
C TYR A 55 -5.54 10.76 10.44
N TYR A 56 -5.18 9.70 11.14
CA TYR A 56 -6.09 8.58 11.40
C TYR A 56 -6.99 8.82 12.60
N GLU A 57 -6.52 9.51 13.62
CA GLU A 57 -7.22 9.72 14.87
C GLU A 57 -8.00 11.04 14.87
N ILE A 58 -9.13 11.04 15.57
CA ILE A 58 -9.93 12.24 15.84
C ILE A 58 -9.50 12.77 17.21
N ASP A 59 -8.94 13.98 17.26
CA ASP A 59 -8.42 14.59 18.50
C ASP A 59 -9.48 14.69 19.62
N THR A 60 -10.74 14.85 19.24
CA THR A 60 -11.85 14.89 20.21
C THR A 60 -13.16 14.48 19.52
N PRO A 61 -13.73 13.31 19.87
CA PRO A 61 -15.11 13.04 19.48
C PRO A 61 -16.01 14.14 20.03
N PRO A 62 -16.99 14.63 19.25
CA PRO A 62 -17.88 15.70 19.71
C PRO A 62 -18.57 15.30 21.01
N VAL A 63 -18.42 16.14 22.04
CA VAL A 63 -19.02 15.91 23.36
C VAL A 63 -20.55 15.81 23.21
N GLY A 64 -21.13 14.68 23.61
CA GLY A 64 -22.57 14.45 23.58
C GLY A 64 -23.08 13.58 22.42
N GLN A 65 -22.25 13.19 21.46
CA GLN A 65 -22.63 12.17 20.48
C GLN A 65 -22.38 10.77 21.04
N THR A 66 -23.37 10.24 21.74
CA THR A 66 -23.33 8.87 22.31
C THR A 66 -23.58 7.79 21.27
N SER A 67 -24.05 8.15 20.09
CA SER A 67 -24.22 7.23 18.96
C SER A 67 -23.38 7.71 17.77
N TYR A 68 -22.49 6.83 17.32
CA TYR A 68 -21.79 6.99 16.05
C TYR A 68 -22.82 6.92 14.91
N ASN A 69 -23.23 8.05 14.43
CA ASN A 69 -24.11 8.16 13.27
C ASN A 69 -23.69 9.34 12.40
N PRO A 70 -22.53 9.23 11.72
CA PRO A 70 -22.12 10.23 10.77
C PRO A 70 -23.08 10.22 9.58
N ASP A 71 -23.48 11.40 9.14
CA ASP A 71 -24.26 11.54 7.90
C ASP A 71 -23.33 11.27 6.70
N PHE A 72 -23.31 10.02 6.28
CA PHE A 72 -22.50 9.57 5.15
C PHE A 72 -22.76 10.38 3.88
N ASN A 73 -24.03 10.69 3.60
CA ASN A 73 -24.39 11.45 2.40
C ASN A 73 -23.85 12.87 2.47
N LYS A 74 -23.92 13.50 3.63
CA LYS A 74 -23.37 14.85 3.84
C LYS A 74 -21.86 14.88 3.61
N VAL A 75 -21.12 13.90 4.13
CA VAL A 75 -19.68 13.78 3.91
C VAL A 75 -19.38 13.61 2.42
N VAL A 76 -20.05 12.67 1.77
CA VAL A 76 -19.87 12.40 0.34
C VAL A 76 -20.21 13.61 -0.53
N ASP A 77 -21.33 14.29 -0.27
CA ASP A 77 -21.76 15.44 -1.05
C ASP A 77 -20.82 16.65 -0.88
N SER A 78 -20.35 16.88 0.36
CA SER A 78 -19.34 17.91 0.62
C SER A 78 -18.06 17.66 -0.18
N LEU A 79 -17.58 16.43 -0.17
CA LEU A 79 -16.34 16.05 -0.88
C LEU A 79 -16.51 16.13 -2.40
N LYS A 80 -17.64 15.67 -2.93
CA LYS A 80 -17.94 15.79 -4.37
C LYS A 80 -18.03 17.25 -4.83
N THR A 81 -18.49 18.12 -3.95
CA THR A 81 -18.57 19.56 -4.24
C THR A 81 -17.17 20.19 -4.29
N VAL A 82 -16.30 19.82 -3.37
CA VAL A 82 -14.94 20.39 -3.29
C VAL A 82 -14.01 19.82 -4.36
N TYR A 83 -14.04 18.51 -4.57
CA TYR A 83 -13.05 17.80 -5.43
C TYR A 83 -13.59 17.38 -6.80
N GLY A 84 -14.89 17.58 -7.04
CA GLY A 84 -15.58 17.17 -8.27
C GLY A 84 -16.07 15.71 -8.20
N ALA A 85 -17.35 15.54 -8.57
CA ALA A 85 -18.01 14.23 -8.50
C ALA A 85 -17.37 13.16 -9.40
N SER A 86 -16.79 13.56 -10.55
CA SER A 86 -16.15 12.67 -11.50
C SER A 86 -14.84 12.07 -10.97
N ASN A 87 -14.21 12.72 -10.00
CA ASN A 87 -12.94 12.32 -9.44
C ASN A 87 -13.10 11.43 -8.20
N PHE A 88 -14.32 11.31 -7.70
CA PHE A 88 -14.61 10.58 -6.47
C PHE A 88 -14.51 9.07 -6.69
N GLY A 89 -13.58 8.44 -5.97
CA GLY A 89 -13.34 6.99 -6.05
C GLY A 89 -14.12 6.18 -5.01
N GLY A 90 -14.25 6.70 -3.80
CA GLY A 90 -14.98 6.02 -2.73
C GLY A 90 -14.61 6.49 -1.33
N VAL A 91 -15.40 6.04 -0.34
CA VAL A 91 -15.15 6.24 1.09
C VAL A 91 -14.94 4.88 1.74
N VAL A 92 -13.94 4.78 2.59
CA VAL A 92 -13.75 3.66 3.50
C VAL A 92 -14.04 4.16 4.92
N PRO A 93 -15.26 3.91 5.42
CA PRO A 93 -15.62 4.30 6.77
C PRO A 93 -14.85 3.47 7.79
N SER A 94 -14.51 4.07 8.92
CA SER A 94 -14.00 3.33 10.07
C SER A 94 -15.17 2.91 10.97
N LEU A 95 -15.11 1.70 11.51
CA LEU A 95 -16.01 1.25 12.58
C LEU A 95 -15.60 1.78 13.95
N ASP A 96 -14.36 2.25 14.07
CA ASP A 96 -13.86 2.91 15.28
C ASP A 96 -14.29 4.38 15.28
N THR A 97 -15.03 4.76 16.30
CA THR A 97 -15.60 6.11 16.45
C THR A 97 -14.57 7.20 16.69
N SER A 98 -13.37 6.82 17.07
CA SER A 98 -12.23 7.73 17.28
C SER A 98 -11.37 7.93 16.04
N ARG A 99 -11.81 7.41 14.89
CA ARG A 99 -11.01 7.44 13.66
C ARG A 99 -11.65 8.23 12.54
N ASN A 100 -10.81 8.94 11.81
CA ASN A 100 -11.17 9.60 10.56
C ASN A 100 -11.50 8.57 9.47
N TRP A 101 -12.37 8.94 8.56
CA TRP A 101 -12.68 8.15 7.37
C TRP A 101 -11.66 8.42 6.27
N ARG A 102 -11.32 7.38 5.50
CA ARG A 102 -10.45 7.50 4.33
C ARG A 102 -11.27 7.66 3.07
N VAL A 103 -10.93 8.64 2.28
CA VAL A 103 -11.62 8.94 1.03
C VAL A 103 -10.62 8.95 -0.12
N PHE A 104 -10.97 8.27 -1.19
CA PHE A 104 -10.12 8.11 -2.35
C PHE A 104 -10.63 8.94 -3.51
N PHE A 105 -9.71 9.66 -4.15
CA PHE A 105 -9.95 10.43 -5.36
C PHE A 105 -8.97 10.02 -6.45
N ALA A 106 -9.45 10.06 -7.70
CA ALA A 106 -8.61 9.88 -8.87
C ALA A 106 -8.68 11.13 -9.74
N VAL A 107 -7.58 11.84 -9.87
CA VAL A 107 -7.48 13.00 -10.75
C VAL A 107 -6.71 12.62 -11.99
N THR A 108 -7.32 12.85 -13.17
CA THR A 108 -6.72 12.51 -14.45
C THR A 108 -6.39 13.77 -15.21
N ASP A 109 -5.09 13.98 -15.48
CA ASP A 109 -4.61 15.08 -16.33
C ASP A 109 -4.15 14.51 -17.69
N GLY A 110 -4.95 14.72 -18.73
CA GLY A 110 -4.64 14.28 -20.09
C GLY A 110 -4.99 12.83 -20.37
N ILE A 111 -4.01 11.96 -20.71
CA ILE A 111 -4.28 10.55 -21.09
C ILE A 111 -4.56 9.71 -19.83
N PRO A 112 -5.76 9.13 -19.67
CA PRO A 112 -6.19 8.44 -18.43
C PRO A 112 -5.27 7.31 -17.94
N ILE A 113 -4.65 6.58 -18.87
CA ILE A 113 -3.81 5.42 -18.56
C ILE A 113 -2.45 5.82 -17.97
N ILE A 114 -1.97 7.04 -18.30
CA ILE A 114 -0.62 7.47 -17.97
C ILE A 114 -0.62 8.50 -16.84
N ASN A 115 -1.62 9.38 -16.81
CA ASN A 115 -1.65 10.57 -15.95
C ASN A 115 -2.81 10.55 -14.94
N THR A 116 -3.15 9.39 -14.39
CA THR A 116 -4.13 9.31 -13.30
C THR A 116 -3.40 9.26 -11.97
N HIS A 117 -3.63 10.26 -11.14
CA HIS A 117 -3.10 10.37 -9.79
C HIS A 117 -4.18 9.98 -8.78
N TYR A 118 -3.83 9.09 -7.87
CA TYR A 118 -4.73 8.65 -6.79
C TYR A 118 -4.34 9.38 -5.51
N TYR A 119 -5.33 10.02 -4.90
CA TYR A 119 -5.18 10.72 -3.63
C TYR A 119 -5.99 10.01 -2.57
N GLU A 120 -5.43 9.91 -1.39
CA GLU A 120 -6.11 9.49 -0.18
C GLU A 120 -6.17 10.68 0.75
N ILE A 121 -7.35 11.03 1.20
CA ILE A 121 -7.59 12.11 2.17
C ILE A 121 -8.30 11.55 3.38
N PHE A 122 -8.09 12.20 4.51
CA PHE A 122 -8.74 11.87 5.76
C PHE A 122 -9.81 12.89 6.06
N VAL A 123 -10.97 12.42 6.48
CA VAL A 123 -12.14 13.26 6.74
C VAL A 123 -12.71 12.92 8.11
N ASN A 124 -12.94 13.94 8.90
CA ASN A 124 -13.64 13.79 10.15
C ASN A 124 -15.13 13.47 9.85
N PRO A 125 -15.64 12.29 10.26
CA PRO A 125 -16.99 11.87 9.92
C PRO A 125 -18.08 12.68 10.63
N TYR A 126 -17.76 13.40 11.68
CA TYR A 126 -18.71 14.20 12.45
C TYR A 126 -18.90 15.61 11.87
N THR A 127 -17.83 16.22 11.38
CA THR A 127 -17.84 17.59 10.84
C THR A 127 -17.83 17.63 9.32
N ALA A 128 -17.48 16.54 8.65
CA ALA A 128 -17.22 16.45 7.21
C ALA A 128 -16.03 17.31 6.73
N GLU A 129 -15.14 17.67 7.65
CA GLU A 129 -13.94 18.45 7.34
C GLU A 129 -12.77 17.54 6.99
N VAL A 130 -11.94 17.99 6.07
CA VAL A 130 -10.68 17.32 5.69
C VAL A 130 -9.63 17.65 6.74
N VAL A 131 -8.88 16.62 7.15
CA VAL A 131 -7.84 16.70 8.19
C VAL A 131 -6.46 16.90 7.58
#